data_546c0ac47f15117e2c979b8fe18a6a7a
#
_entry.id   546c0ac47f15117e2c979b8fe18a6a7a
#
_cell.length_a   1.000
_cell.length_b   1.000
_cell.length_c   1.000
_cell.angle_alpha   90.00
_cell.angle_beta   90.00
_cell.angle_gamma   90.00
#
_symmetry.space_group_name_H-M   'P 1'
#
loop_
_entity.id
_entity.type
_entity.pdbx_description
1 polymer ?
#
loop_
_entity_poly.entity_id
_entity_poly.type
_entity_poly.pdbx_seq_one_letter_code
_entity_poly.pdbx_strand_id
1 'polypeptide(L)' 'MTKWCLNYDSGEYEDIDKDGYSWTRGEYVYNWDDSEYRREEEEEERRLFDD' A
#
# COMPACT_ATOMS: atom_id res chain seq x y z
N MET A 1 2.79 9.20 -4.69
CA MET A 1 3.90 8.58 -3.95
C MET A 1 3.64 7.11 -3.75
N THR A 2 4.63 6.29 -3.98
CA THR A 2 4.53 4.85 -3.81
C THR A 2 5.18 4.40 -2.51
N LYS A 3 4.83 3.20 -2.05
CA LYS A 3 5.45 2.58 -0.89
C LYS A 3 5.99 1.22 -1.26
N TRP A 4 7.00 0.80 -0.53
CA TRP A 4 7.63 -0.50 -0.71
C TRP A 4 6.79 -1.56 -0.01
N CYS A 5 6.02 -2.31 -0.78
CA CYS A 5 5.05 -3.28 -0.28
C CYS A 5 5.34 -4.67 -0.83
N LEU A 6 5.02 -5.69 -0.03
CA LEU A 6 5.18 -7.08 -0.44
C LEU A 6 4.06 -7.48 -1.41
N ASN A 7 4.44 -7.98 -2.56
CA ASN A 7 3.50 -8.57 -3.51
C ASN A 7 3.45 -10.08 -3.25
N TYR A 8 2.31 -10.58 -2.80
CA TYR A 8 2.16 -11.99 -2.46
C TYR A 8 2.23 -12.91 -3.67
N ASP A 9 1.88 -12.41 -4.85
CA ASP A 9 1.94 -13.20 -6.08
C ASP A 9 3.38 -13.44 -6.55
N SER A 10 4.26 -12.45 -6.38
CA SER A 10 5.66 -12.58 -6.74
C SER A 10 6.54 -13.04 -5.57
N GLY A 11 6.07 -12.82 -4.33
CA GLY A 11 6.85 -13.06 -3.13
C GLY A 11 7.97 -12.05 -2.91
N GLU A 12 7.94 -10.92 -3.61
CA GLU A 12 8.96 -9.88 -3.52
C GLU A 12 8.36 -8.53 -3.19
N TYR A 13 9.18 -7.65 -2.63
CA TYR A 13 8.78 -6.26 -2.38
C TYR A 13 8.85 -5.46 -3.68
N GLU A 14 7.85 -4.62 -3.88
CA GLU A 14 7.71 -3.79 -5.08
C GLU A 14 7.22 -2.40 -4.70
N ASP A 15 7.52 -1.41 -5.54
CA ASP A 15 7.00 -0.06 -5.40
C ASP A 15 5.54 -0.05 -5.84
N ILE A 16 4.62 -0.06 -4.90
CA ILE A 16 3.18 -0.16 -5.19
C ILE A 16 2.47 1.11 -4.74
N ASP A 17 1.68 1.68 -5.64
CA ASP A 17 0.85 2.84 -5.37
C ASP A 17 -0.37 2.45 -4.53
N LYS A 18 -1.00 3.45 -3.92
CA LYS A 18 -2.24 3.28 -3.16
C LYS A 18 -3.34 2.59 -3.98
N ASP A 19 -3.37 2.85 -5.26
CA ASP A 19 -4.35 2.26 -6.18
C ASP A 19 -4.04 0.80 -6.53
N GLY A 20 -2.89 0.29 -6.12
CA GLY A 20 -2.46 -1.07 -6.43
C GLY A 20 -1.63 -1.19 -7.69
N TYR A 21 -1.12 -0.07 -8.19
CA TYR A 21 -0.26 -0.07 -9.36
C TYR A 21 1.19 -0.29 -8.94
N SER A 22 1.84 -1.33 -9.48
CA SER A 22 3.24 -1.62 -9.22
C SER A 22 4.13 -0.91 -10.22
N TRP A 23 4.88 0.07 -9.76
CA TRP A 23 5.84 0.79 -10.59
C TRP A 23 7.05 -0.07 -10.93
N THR A 24 7.36 -1.05 -10.09
CA THR A 24 8.44 -2.00 -10.32
C THR A 24 8.15 -2.89 -11.52
N ARG A 25 6.88 -3.34 -11.66
CA ARG A 25 6.45 -4.20 -12.77
C ARG A 25 5.88 -3.44 -13.94
N GLY A 26 5.41 -2.22 -13.73
CA GLY A 26 4.69 -1.44 -14.73
C GLY A 26 3.29 -1.97 -15.00
N GLU A 27 2.65 -2.58 -13.99
CA GLU A 27 1.30 -3.13 -14.12
C GLU A 27 0.57 -3.09 -12.78
N TYR A 28 -0.76 -3.25 -12.81
CA TYR A 28 -1.55 -3.35 -11.59
C TYR A 28 -1.38 -4.72 -10.95
N VAL A 29 -1.31 -4.74 -9.61
CA VAL A 29 -1.24 -5.95 -8.81
C VAL A 29 -2.47 -6.01 -7.90
N TYR A 30 -2.89 -7.21 -7.53
CA TYR A 30 -4.13 -7.40 -6.78
C TYR A 30 -3.91 -8.05 -5.41
N ASN A 31 -2.95 -8.95 -5.31
CA ASN A 31 -2.67 -9.68 -4.08
C ASN A 31 -1.35 -9.17 -3.48
N TRP A 32 -1.44 -8.05 -2.75
CA TRP A 32 -0.28 -7.39 -2.17
C TRP A 32 -0.59 -6.85 -0.77
N ASP A 33 0.43 -6.56 -0.01
CA ASP A 33 0.31 -6.06 1.36
C ASP A 33 0.09 -4.55 1.37
N ASP A 34 -1.13 -4.14 1.67
CA ASP A 34 -1.53 -2.74 1.75
C ASP A 34 -1.59 -2.21 3.20
N SER A 35 -1.03 -2.95 4.15
CA SER A 35 -1.12 -2.61 5.57
C SER A 35 -0.54 -1.24 5.89
N GLU A 36 0.51 -0.80 5.20
CA GLU A 36 1.09 0.52 5.43
C GLU A 36 0.14 1.65 5.03
N TYR A 37 -0.58 1.48 3.93
CA TYR A 37 -1.60 2.45 3.51
C TYR A 37 -2.79 2.47 4.46
N ARG A 38 -3.22 1.31 4.92
CA ARG A 38 -4.31 1.19 5.89
C ARG A 38 -3.94 1.84 7.21
N ARG A 39 -2.72 1.65 7.67
CA ARG A 39 -2.24 2.25 8.91
C ARG A 39 -2.30 3.77 8.87
N GLU A 40 -1.90 4.38 7.76
CA GLU A 40 -1.97 5.82 7.58
C GLU A 40 -3.41 6.32 7.61
N GLU A 41 -4.33 5.63 6.94
CA GLU A 41 -5.75 5.98 6.95
C GLU A 41 -6.35 5.87 8.36
N GLU A 42 -6.01 4.83 9.11
CA GLU A 42 -6.47 4.65 10.48
C GLU A 42 -5.93 5.73 11.41
N GLU A 43 -4.68 6.12 11.25
CA GLU A 43 -4.09 7.20 12.05
C GLU A 43 -4.75 8.55 11.76
N GLU A 44 -5.08 8.84 10.50
CA GLU A 44 -5.80 10.06 10.14
C GLU A 44 -7.20 10.08 10.73
N GLU A 45 -7.92 8.96 10.69
CA GLU A 45 -9.24 8.85 11.29
C GLU A 45 -9.19 9.05 12.81
N ARG A 46 -8.19 8.50 13.47
CA ARG A 46 -7.99 8.71 14.91
C ARG A 46 -7.76 10.16 15.25
N ARG A 47 -6.98 10.88 14.45
CA ARG A 47 -6.73 12.31 14.67
C ARG A 47 -7.98 13.16 14.53
N LEU A 48 -8.89 12.77 13.62
CA LEU A 48 -10.14 13.48 13.41
C LEU A 48 -11.13 13.29 14.56
N PHE A 49 -11.07 12.15 15.24
CA PHE A 49 -11.98 11.83 16.32
C PHE A 49 -11.42 12.10 17.72
N ASP A 50 -10.15 12.36 17.82
CA ASP A 50 -9.42 12.50 19.10
C ASP A 50 -9.17 13.99 19.42
N ASP A 51 -10.23 14.71 19.53
CA ASP A 51 -10.15 16.14 19.90
C ASP A 51 -10.37 16.33 21.39
#